data_8fa7e79431cddbd357a9dc18bdf41d3c
#
_entry.id   8fa7e79431cddbd357a9dc18bdf41d3c
#
_cell.length_a   1.000
_cell.length_b   1.000
_cell.length_c   1.000
_cell.angle_alpha   90.00
_cell.angle_beta   90.00
_cell.angle_gamma   90.00
#
_symmetry.space_group_name_H-M   'P 1'
#
loop_
_entity.id
_entity.type
_entity.pdbx_description
1 polymer ?
#
loop_
_entity_poly.entity_id
_entity_poly.type
_entity_poly.pdbx_seq_one_letter_code
_entity_poly.pdbx_strand_id
1 'polypeptide(L)'
;LIKDCVEKFINKYNLTGTFIVAFSGGYDSMCLLDVLSKISDDIVAVHLNHNWRGEESRLEEQNCREFANHANIKYYTETLSDDIEKTETAAREARYEFLKKCAKKFHSNIVFTAHNYDDNAETVLYRIIKGTGTIGLQGILEHRDIFYRPLLKTSRTEIEKYIKDNNLSPNIDSSNSNQKYKRNFIRHKIIPLLQEINPNVKDALNSL
;
A
#
# COMPACT_ATOMS: atom_id res chain seq x y z
N LEU A 1 -10.16 -15.59 4.46
CA LEU A 1 -8.75 -15.65 4.90
C LEU A 1 -8.15 -14.25 5.08
N ILE A 2 -8.02 -13.41 4.02
CA ILE A 2 -7.49 -12.03 4.18
C ILE A 2 -8.44 -11.18 5.03
N LYS A 3 -9.75 -11.28 4.81
CA LYS A 3 -10.77 -10.58 5.62
C LYS A 3 -10.59 -10.88 7.11
N ASP A 4 -10.45 -12.13 7.49
CA ASP A 4 -10.28 -12.52 8.90
C ASP A 4 -8.99 -11.95 9.50
N CYS A 5 -7.92 -11.85 8.70
CA CYS A 5 -6.66 -11.22 9.13
C CYS A 5 -6.85 -9.72 9.40
N VAL A 6 -7.56 -9.02 8.51
CA VAL A 6 -7.85 -7.58 8.65
C VAL A 6 -8.80 -7.33 9.83
N GLU A 7 -9.84 -8.16 10.02
CA GLU A 7 -10.74 -8.07 11.17
C GLU A 7 -9.99 -8.26 12.50
N LYS A 8 -9.13 -9.29 12.58
CA LYS A 8 -8.27 -9.51 13.76
C LYS A 8 -7.34 -8.33 14.02
N PHE A 9 -6.82 -7.71 12.96
CA PHE A 9 -5.97 -6.53 13.08
C PHE A 9 -6.75 -5.33 13.63
N ILE A 10 -7.95 -5.05 13.11
CA ILE A 10 -8.84 -3.98 13.58
C ILE A 10 -9.17 -4.19 15.06
N ASN A 11 -9.52 -5.40 15.46
CA ASN A 11 -9.81 -5.76 16.84
C ASN A 11 -8.57 -5.63 17.75
N LYS A 12 -7.39 -6.04 17.29
CA LYS A 12 -6.11 -5.90 18.02
C LYS A 12 -5.82 -4.48 18.46
N TYR A 13 -6.13 -3.50 17.58
CA TYR A 13 -5.88 -2.08 17.83
C TYR A 13 -7.13 -1.31 18.29
N ASN A 14 -8.27 -1.99 18.52
CA ASN A 14 -9.56 -1.39 18.89
C ASN A 14 -9.94 -0.22 17.97
N LEU A 15 -9.80 -0.40 16.65
CA LEU A 15 -10.04 0.66 15.68
C LEU A 15 -11.54 0.83 15.43
N THR A 16 -12.05 2.05 15.65
CA THR A 16 -13.45 2.41 15.46
C THR A 16 -13.59 3.81 14.87
N GLY A 17 -14.68 4.06 14.13
CA GLY A 17 -14.96 5.33 13.44
C GLY A 17 -14.55 5.31 11.98
N THR A 18 -14.36 6.49 11.40
CA THR A 18 -14.08 6.65 9.97
C THR A 18 -12.71 6.10 9.58
N PHE A 19 -12.65 5.21 8.62
CA PHE A 19 -11.43 4.62 8.06
C PHE A 19 -10.99 5.37 6.81
N ILE A 20 -9.84 6.02 6.86
CA ILE A 20 -9.20 6.57 5.66
C ILE A 20 -8.36 5.48 5.01
N VAL A 21 -8.58 5.19 3.74
CA VAL A 21 -7.84 4.18 3.00
C VAL A 21 -7.05 4.82 1.86
N ALA A 22 -5.71 4.71 1.93
CA ALA A 22 -4.84 5.14 0.84
C ALA A 22 -5.07 4.24 -0.38
N PHE A 23 -5.68 4.78 -1.43
CA PHE A 23 -6.14 4.02 -2.58
C PHE A 23 -5.43 4.47 -3.86
N SER A 24 -4.52 3.65 -4.37
CA SER A 24 -3.81 3.89 -5.64
C SER A 24 -4.45 3.15 -6.83
N GLY A 25 -5.42 2.28 -6.59
CA GLY A 25 -6.02 1.42 -7.61
C GLY A 25 -5.20 0.17 -7.97
N GLY A 26 -3.97 0.03 -7.49
CA GLY A 26 -3.17 -1.18 -7.68
C GLY A 26 -3.65 -2.36 -6.82
N TYR A 27 -3.12 -3.56 -7.08
CA TYR A 27 -3.52 -4.84 -6.47
C TYR A 27 -3.68 -4.76 -4.95
N ASP A 28 -2.66 -4.27 -4.26
CA ASP A 28 -2.63 -4.26 -2.80
C ASP A 28 -3.67 -3.31 -2.22
N SER A 29 -3.77 -2.09 -2.75
CA SER A 29 -4.73 -1.09 -2.27
C SER A 29 -6.17 -1.43 -2.63
N MET A 30 -6.41 -2.07 -3.77
CA MET A 30 -7.72 -2.55 -4.17
C MET A 30 -8.19 -3.71 -3.29
N CYS A 31 -7.32 -4.67 -3.03
CA CYS A 31 -7.58 -5.75 -2.07
C CYS A 31 -7.95 -5.19 -0.69
N LEU A 32 -7.14 -4.25 -0.17
CA LEU A 32 -7.39 -3.66 1.14
C LEU A 32 -8.72 -2.92 1.20
N LEU A 33 -9.03 -2.10 0.19
CA LEU A 33 -10.26 -1.32 0.13
C LEU A 33 -11.49 -2.22 0.04
N ASP A 34 -11.46 -3.24 -0.82
CA ASP A 34 -12.55 -4.21 -0.97
C ASP A 34 -12.77 -5.05 0.30
N VAL A 35 -11.69 -5.47 0.98
CA VAL A 35 -11.80 -6.16 2.27
C VAL A 35 -12.41 -5.26 3.34
N LEU A 36 -11.94 -4.01 3.45
CA LEU A 36 -12.44 -3.06 4.45
C LEU A 36 -13.92 -2.70 4.21
N SER A 37 -14.37 -2.58 2.95
CA SER A 37 -15.77 -2.30 2.61
C SER A 37 -16.73 -3.42 3.04
N LYS A 38 -16.22 -4.64 3.24
CA LYS A 38 -16.98 -5.79 3.77
C LYS A 38 -16.97 -5.85 5.31
N ILE A 39 -16.28 -4.91 5.97
CA ILE A 39 -16.11 -4.87 7.44
C ILE A 39 -16.73 -3.60 8.04
N SER A 40 -16.70 -2.49 7.34
CA SER A 40 -17.18 -1.18 7.80
C SER A 40 -17.86 -0.41 6.68
N ASP A 41 -18.91 0.33 7.02
CA ASP A 41 -19.60 1.24 6.11
C ASP A 41 -19.03 2.68 6.17
N ASP A 42 -18.20 2.99 7.18
CA ASP A 42 -17.62 4.33 7.38
C ASP A 42 -16.18 4.40 6.85
N ILE A 43 -16.08 4.42 5.51
CA ILE A 43 -14.80 4.41 4.79
C ILE A 43 -14.72 5.60 3.84
N VAL A 44 -13.53 6.20 3.77
CA VAL A 44 -13.16 7.17 2.75
C VAL A 44 -11.93 6.67 2.00
N ALA A 45 -12.10 6.34 0.73
CA ALA A 45 -10.99 6.05 -0.16
C ALA A 45 -10.34 7.36 -0.62
N VAL A 46 -9.03 7.51 -0.40
CA VAL A 46 -8.30 8.73 -0.75
C VAL A 46 -7.19 8.43 -1.75
N HIS A 47 -7.18 9.16 -2.86
CA HIS A 47 -6.23 9.00 -3.95
C HIS A 47 -5.41 10.28 -4.14
N LEU A 48 -4.08 10.16 -4.26
CA LEU A 48 -3.22 11.26 -4.67
C LEU A 48 -2.75 11.01 -6.10
N ASN A 49 -3.25 11.81 -7.04
CA ASN A 49 -2.82 11.75 -8.42
C ASN A 49 -1.48 12.49 -8.55
N HIS A 50 -0.40 11.75 -8.87
CA HIS A 50 0.93 12.32 -9.04
C HIS A 50 1.09 13.11 -10.34
N ASN A 51 0.18 12.97 -11.30
CA ASN A 51 0.17 13.65 -12.60
C ASN A 51 1.50 13.53 -13.41
N TRP A 52 2.28 12.49 -13.14
CA TRP A 52 3.59 12.33 -13.81
C TRP A 52 3.49 11.73 -15.20
N ARG A 53 2.37 11.07 -15.52
CA ARG A 53 2.13 10.33 -16.76
C ARG A 53 0.94 10.88 -17.56
N GLY A 54 0.50 12.09 -17.27
CA GLY A 54 -0.57 12.77 -18.02
C GLY A 54 -1.85 11.94 -18.09
N GLU A 55 -2.25 11.52 -19.31
CA GLU A 55 -3.49 10.77 -19.56
C GLU A 55 -3.56 9.44 -18.80
N GLU A 56 -2.44 8.72 -18.67
CA GLU A 56 -2.40 7.47 -17.91
C GLU A 56 -2.77 7.70 -16.43
N SER A 57 -2.24 8.77 -15.81
CA SER A 57 -2.57 9.14 -14.43
C SER A 57 -4.05 9.56 -14.27
N ARG A 58 -4.63 10.19 -15.30
CA ARG A 58 -6.06 10.54 -15.30
C ARG A 58 -6.95 9.32 -15.40
N LEU A 59 -6.59 8.36 -16.26
CA LEU A 59 -7.32 7.10 -16.41
C LEU A 59 -7.27 6.28 -15.13
N GLU A 60 -6.11 6.21 -14.47
CA GLU A 60 -5.96 5.53 -13.18
C GLU A 60 -6.85 6.15 -12.10
N GLU A 61 -6.90 7.49 -12.03
CA GLU A 61 -7.79 8.20 -11.10
C GLU A 61 -9.26 7.92 -11.41
N GLN A 62 -9.64 7.92 -12.69
CA GLN A 62 -11.01 7.60 -13.12
C GLN A 62 -11.40 6.19 -12.70
N ASN A 63 -10.56 5.19 -12.96
CA ASN A 63 -10.81 3.80 -12.55
C ASN A 63 -10.95 3.68 -11.02
N CYS A 64 -10.13 4.40 -10.26
CA CYS A 64 -10.25 4.45 -8.80
C CYS A 64 -11.61 5.03 -8.36
N ARG A 65 -12.06 6.11 -8.99
CA ARG A 65 -13.34 6.75 -8.73
C ARG A 65 -14.51 5.82 -9.06
N GLU A 66 -14.46 5.17 -10.21
CA GLU A 66 -15.50 4.23 -10.66
C GLU A 66 -15.60 3.04 -9.69
N PHE A 67 -14.48 2.46 -9.29
CA PHE A 67 -14.46 1.38 -8.30
C PHE A 67 -15.09 1.81 -6.97
N ALA A 68 -14.70 2.96 -6.43
CA ALA A 68 -15.25 3.47 -5.18
C ALA A 68 -16.77 3.75 -5.28
N ASN A 69 -17.22 4.30 -6.41
CA ASN A 69 -18.65 4.53 -6.66
C ASN A 69 -19.44 3.21 -6.73
N HIS A 70 -18.94 2.20 -7.44
CA HIS A 70 -19.61 0.89 -7.52
C HIS A 70 -19.68 0.19 -6.15
N ALA A 71 -18.66 0.38 -5.31
CA ALA A 71 -18.62 -0.14 -3.95
C ALA A 71 -19.39 0.74 -2.94
N ASN A 72 -20.03 1.85 -3.37
CA ASN A 72 -20.69 2.85 -2.54
C ASN A 72 -19.78 3.43 -1.43
N ILE A 73 -18.48 3.61 -1.75
CA ILE A 73 -17.47 4.15 -0.86
C ILE A 73 -17.25 5.63 -1.19
N LYS A 74 -17.19 6.47 -0.13
CA LYS A 74 -16.83 7.88 -0.30
C LYS A 74 -15.42 8.01 -0.88
N TYR A 75 -15.28 8.74 -1.98
CA TYR A 75 -14.00 8.95 -2.67
C TYR A 75 -13.54 10.40 -2.59
N TYR A 76 -12.26 10.59 -2.32
CA TYR A 76 -11.63 11.92 -2.34
C TYR A 76 -10.27 11.84 -3.05
N THR A 77 -10.00 12.81 -3.91
CA THR A 77 -8.74 12.90 -4.66
C THR A 77 -8.17 14.31 -4.63
N GLU A 78 -6.85 14.39 -4.68
CA GLU A 78 -6.11 15.62 -5.00
C GLU A 78 -5.04 15.29 -6.05
N THR A 79 -4.73 16.30 -6.88
CA THR A 79 -3.61 16.20 -7.82
C THR A 79 -2.39 16.87 -7.21
N LEU A 80 -1.24 16.20 -7.31
CA LEU A 80 0.03 16.73 -6.84
C LEU A 80 0.42 17.96 -7.65
N SER A 81 0.95 18.98 -6.97
CA SER A 81 1.44 20.19 -7.63
C SER A 81 2.68 19.89 -8.50
N ASP A 82 2.78 20.58 -9.65
CA ASP A 82 3.86 20.37 -10.62
C ASP A 82 5.25 20.84 -10.10
N ASP A 83 5.28 21.64 -9.04
CA ASP A 83 6.51 22.13 -8.37
C ASP A 83 7.19 21.07 -7.51
N ILE A 84 6.53 19.94 -7.25
CA ILE A 84 7.14 18.86 -6.47
C ILE A 84 8.10 18.06 -7.34
N GLU A 85 9.32 17.91 -6.84
CA GLU A 85 10.36 17.15 -7.54
C GLU A 85 9.90 15.71 -7.85
N LYS A 86 10.11 15.27 -9.09
CA LYS A 86 9.72 13.91 -9.55
C LYS A 86 10.67 12.84 -9.04
N THR A 87 10.85 12.77 -7.72
CA THR A 87 11.63 11.74 -7.04
C THR A 87 10.76 10.84 -6.17
N GLU A 88 11.19 9.61 -5.92
CA GLU A 88 10.48 8.66 -5.04
C GLU A 88 10.33 9.23 -3.62
N THR A 89 11.35 9.93 -3.13
CA THR A 89 11.34 10.52 -1.78
C THR A 89 10.32 11.65 -1.69
N ALA A 90 10.35 12.62 -2.60
CA ALA A 90 9.41 13.73 -2.61
C ALA A 90 7.95 13.26 -2.80
N ALA A 91 7.72 12.30 -3.70
CA ALA A 91 6.40 11.68 -3.87
C ALA A 91 5.91 10.98 -2.62
N ARG A 92 6.81 10.30 -1.91
CA ARG A 92 6.47 9.64 -0.64
C ARG A 92 6.11 10.65 0.44
N GLU A 93 6.89 11.71 0.61
CA GLU A 93 6.61 12.78 1.58
C GLU A 93 5.27 13.45 1.29
N ALA A 94 5.04 13.87 0.04
CA ALA A 94 3.79 14.46 -0.38
C ALA A 94 2.58 13.55 -0.12
N ARG A 95 2.73 12.24 -0.36
CA ARG A 95 1.68 11.25 -0.07
C ARG A 95 1.35 11.20 1.42
N TYR A 96 2.34 11.18 2.30
CA TYR A 96 2.08 11.16 3.75
C TYR A 96 1.43 12.45 4.24
N GLU A 97 1.86 13.60 3.72
CA GLU A 97 1.22 14.89 4.05
C GLU A 97 -0.23 14.96 3.55
N PHE A 98 -0.49 14.49 2.33
CA PHE A 98 -1.86 14.35 1.81
C PHE A 98 -2.72 13.46 2.70
N LEU A 99 -2.21 12.30 3.11
CA LEU A 99 -2.95 11.38 3.96
C LEU A 99 -3.26 11.98 5.34
N LYS A 100 -2.32 12.70 5.95
CA LYS A 100 -2.56 13.46 7.19
C LYS A 100 -3.60 14.56 7.01
N LYS A 101 -3.57 15.27 5.89
CA LYS A 101 -4.58 16.28 5.52
C LYS A 101 -5.97 15.66 5.39
N CYS A 102 -6.06 14.49 4.73
CA CYS A 102 -7.31 13.74 4.63
C CYS A 102 -7.82 13.31 6.01
N ALA A 103 -6.95 12.76 6.86
CA ALA A 103 -7.31 12.37 8.22
C ALA A 103 -7.93 13.54 9.00
N LYS A 104 -7.32 14.73 8.95
CA LYS A 104 -7.89 15.95 9.56
C LYS A 104 -9.22 16.35 8.93
N LYS A 105 -9.31 16.35 7.59
CA LYS A 105 -10.52 16.74 6.83
C LYS A 105 -11.73 15.87 7.18
N PHE A 106 -11.53 14.58 7.38
CA PHE A 106 -12.58 13.61 7.67
C PHE A 106 -12.68 13.25 9.16
N HIS A 107 -12.01 14.02 10.03
CA HIS A 107 -12.02 13.82 11.48
C HIS A 107 -11.67 12.40 11.93
N SER A 108 -10.69 11.81 11.26
CA SER A 108 -10.21 10.46 11.54
C SER A 108 -8.77 10.47 12.06
N ASN A 109 -8.44 9.51 12.91
CA ASN A 109 -7.08 9.19 13.34
C ASN A 109 -6.63 7.81 12.86
N ILE A 110 -7.34 7.23 11.86
CA ILE A 110 -7.09 5.90 11.33
C ILE A 110 -6.85 6.01 9.82
N VAL A 111 -5.62 5.77 9.40
CA VAL A 111 -5.23 5.76 7.98
C VAL A 111 -4.65 4.39 7.63
N PHE A 112 -5.35 3.64 6.80
CA PHE A 112 -4.87 2.36 6.30
C PHE A 112 -4.02 2.53 5.06
N THR A 113 -2.88 1.81 5.03
CA THR A 113 -2.02 1.69 3.85
C THR A 113 -1.77 0.22 3.54
N ALA A 114 -1.72 -0.12 2.26
CA ALA A 114 -1.70 -1.50 1.76
C ALA A 114 -0.29 -2.09 1.64
N HIS A 115 0.65 -1.75 2.56
CA HIS A 115 1.93 -2.43 2.60
C HIS A 115 1.75 -3.89 2.96
N ASN A 116 2.41 -4.77 2.23
CA ASN A 116 2.26 -6.22 2.34
C ASN A 116 3.54 -6.91 2.85
N TYR A 117 3.51 -8.24 2.94
CA TYR A 117 4.61 -9.07 3.42
C TYR A 117 5.87 -8.95 2.55
N ASP A 118 5.70 -8.89 1.23
CA ASP A 118 6.80 -8.74 0.28
C ASP A 118 7.45 -7.35 0.38
N ASP A 119 6.66 -6.29 0.57
CA ASP A 119 7.17 -4.93 0.79
C ASP A 119 8.04 -4.84 2.04
N ASN A 120 7.69 -5.61 3.10
CA ASN A 120 8.49 -5.65 4.31
C ASN A 120 9.84 -6.33 4.07
N ALA A 121 9.87 -7.49 3.44
CA ALA A 121 11.11 -8.18 3.07
C ALA A 121 12.02 -7.30 2.20
N GLU A 122 11.45 -6.62 1.19
CA GLU A 122 12.18 -5.65 0.35
C GLU A 122 12.78 -4.50 1.18
N THR A 123 12.01 -3.99 2.13
CA THR A 123 12.46 -2.88 2.99
C THR A 123 13.58 -3.29 3.92
N VAL A 124 13.47 -4.45 4.55
CA VAL A 124 14.52 -5.01 5.42
C VAL A 124 15.79 -5.22 4.61
N LEU A 125 15.71 -5.91 3.47
CA LEU A 125 16.86 -6.15 2.61
C LEU A 125 17.52 -4.85 2.12
N TYR A 126 16.70 -3.88 1.69
CA TYR A 126 17.22 -2.57 1.28
C TYR A 126 17.98 -1.85 2.41
N ARG A 127 17.49 -1.94 3.66
CA ARG A 127 18.14 -1.36 4.82
C ARG A 127 19.44 -2.07 5.17
N ILE A 128 19.48 -3.41 5.07
CA ILE A 128 20.71 -4.20 5.23
C ILE A 128 21.78 -3.76 4.22
N ILE A 129 21.42 -3.67 2.94
CA ILE A 129 22.33 -3.24 1.86
C ILE A 129 22.87 -1.83 2.11
N LYS A 130 22.08 -0.94 2.70
CA LYS A 130 22.52 0.43 3.03
C LYS A 130 23.34 0.53 4.32
N GLY A 131 23.43 -0.51 5.09
CA GLY A 131 23.99 -0.49 6.43
C GLY A 131 22.98 0.08 7.43
N THR A 132 22.45 -0.76 8.29
CA THR A 132 21.49 -0.37 9.33
C THR A 132 21.82 -1.04 10.65
N GLY A 133 21.48 -0.37 11.76
CA GLY A 133 21.46 -0.99 13.08
C GLY A 133 20.20 -1.80 13.33
N THR A 134 20.09 -2.41 14.51
CA THR A 134 18.98 -3.29 14.91
C THR A 134 17.60 -2.66 14.74
N ILE A 135 17.46 -1.35 15.00
CA ILE A 135 16.17 -0.63 14.81
C ILE A 135 15.71 -0.66 13.35
N GLY A 136 16.65 -0.55 12.41
CA GLY A 136 16.29 -0.58 10.98
C GLY A 136 15.89 -1.96 10.50
N LEU A 137 16.31 -3.03 11.16
CA LEU A 137 15.94 -4.41 10.83
C LEU A 137 14.46 -4.71 11.13
N GLN A 138 13.81 -3.97 12.02
CA GLN A 138 12.38 -4.12 12.31
C GLN A 138 11.46 -3.94 11.08
N GLY A 139 11.99 -3.52 9.95
CA GLY A 139 11.22 -3.38 8.72
C GLY A 139 10.12 -2.30 8.81
N ILE A 140 8.97 -2.60 8.21
CA ILE A 140 7.80 -1.74 8.22
C ILE A 140 6.96 -2.10 9.45
N LEU A 141 6.67 -1.13 10.31
CA LEU A 141 5.83 -1.35 11.49
C LEU A 141 4.36 -1.52 11.11
N GLU A 142 3.66 -2.46 11.75
CA GLU A 142 2.21 -2.65 11.60
C GLU A 142 1.42 -1.36 11.88
N HIS A 143 1.87 -0.59 12.88
CA HIS A 143 1.27 0.69 13.28
C HIS A 143 2.36 1.72 13.57
N ARG A 144 2.15 2.95 13.11
CA ARG A 144 2.94 4.13 13.47
C ARG A 144 2.09 5.38 13.34
N ASP A 145 1.96 6.14 14.43
CA ASP A 145 1.10 7.32 14.52
C ASP A 145 -0.36 6.97 14.14
N ILE A 146 -0.90 7.61 13.09
CA ILE A 146 -2.24 7.34 12.58
C ILE A 146 -2.26 6.26 11.47
N PHE A 147 -1.09 5.71 11.09
CA PHE A 147 -0.95 4.78 9.95
C PHE A 147 -0.96 3.33 10.38
N TYR A 148 -1.87 2.55 9.82
CA TYR A 148 -2.10 1.13 10.07
C TYR A 148 -1.89 0.29 8.81
N ARG A 149 -1.31 -0.91 8.93
CA ARG A 149 -0.88 -1.75 7.81
C ARG A 149 -1.33 -3.20 8.01
N PRO A 150 -2.62 -3.48 7.82
CA PRO A 150 -3.18 -4.79 8.14
C PRO A 150 -2.72 -5.91 7.20
N LEU A 151 -2.17 -5.58 6.01
CA LEU A 151 -1.69 -6.57 5.05
C LEU A 151 -0.21 -6.96 5.22
N LEU A 152 0.49 -6.47 6.24
CA LEU A 152 1.91 -6.79 6.45
C LEU A 152 2.23 -8.28 6.63
N LYS A 153 1.23 -9.09 6.96
CA LYS A 153 1.34 -10.56 7.07
C LYS A 153 0.73 -11.31 5.89
N THR A 154 0.28 -10.58 4.87
CA THR A 154 -0.34 -11.14 3.67
C THR A 154 0.65 -11.03 2.51
N SER A 155 0.95 -12.14 1.87
CA SER A 155 1.83 -12.19 0.71
C SER A 155 1.17 -11.61 -0.54
N ARG A 156 1.99 -11.17 -1.49
CA ARG A 156 1.51 -10.70 -2.79
C ARG A 156 0.72 -11.77 -3.54
N THR A 157 1.14 -13.03 -3.45
CA THR A 157 0.44 -14.17 -4.06
C THR A 157 -0.98 -14.34 -3.50
N GLU A 158 -1.15 -14.17 -2.18
CA GLU A 158 -2.48 -14.22 -1.55
C GLU A 158 -3.36 -13.04 -2.00
N ILE A 159 -2.77 -11.85 -2.14
CA ILE A 159 -3.48 -10.66 -2.64
C ILE A 159 -3.91 -10.87 -4.10
N GLU A 160 -3.03 -11.34 -4.97
CA GLU A 160 -3.33 -11.63 -6.37
C GLU A 160 -4.43 -12.70 -6.50
N LYS A 161 -4.38 -13.73 -5.67
CA LYS A 161 -5.45 -14.72 -5.58
C LYS A 161 -6.77 -14.09 -5.15
N TYR A 162 -6.76 -13.24 -4.12
CA TYR A 162 -7.95 -12.54 -3.65
C TYR A 162 -8.59 -11.69 -4.75
N ILE A 163 -7.79 -10.90 -5.46
CA ILE A 163 -8.21 -10.06 -6.59
C ILE A 163 -8.90 -10.91 -7.66
N LYS A 164 -8.29 -12.04 -8.02
CA LYS A 164 -8.86 -12.98 -9.01
C LYS A 164 -10.18 -13.60 -8.53
N ASP A 165 -10.21 -14.10 -7.31
CA ASP A 165 -11.37 -14.80 -6.73
C ASP A 165 -12.58 -13.87 -6.55
N ASN A 166 -12.35 -12.55 -6.41
CA ASN A 166 -13.41 -11.54 -6.29
C ASN A 166 -13.67 -10.76 -7.60
N ASN A 167 -13.08 -11.17 -8.74
CA ASN A 167 -13.22 -10.52 -10.05
C ASN A 167 -12.92 -9.01 -10.04
N LEU A 168 -11.93 -8.59 -9.27
CA LEU A 168 -11.50 -7.21 -9.19
C LEU A 168 -10.54 -6.87 -10.34
N SER A 169 -10.58 -5.62 -10.82
CA SER A 169 -9.78 -5.14 -11.96
C SER A 169 -8.83 -4.01 -11.53
N PRO A 170 -7.66 -4.33 -10.94
CA PRO A 170 -6.72 -3.31 -10.51
C PRO A 170 -6.04 -2.62 -11.69
N ASN A 171 -5.62 -1.38 -11.49
CA ASN A 171 -4.76 -0.67 -12.42
C ASN A 171 -3.40 -1.37 -12.53
N ILE A 172 -2.92 -1.54 -13.76
CA ILE A 172 -1.58 -2.06 -14.05
C ILE A 172 -0.65 -0.87 -14.22
N ASP A 173 0.12 -0.58 -13.17
CA ASP A 173 1.10 0.50 -13.21
C ASP A 173 2.31 0.10 -14.07
N SER A 174 2.48 0.76 -15.22
CA SER A 174 3.61 0.55 -16.14
C SER A 174 4.98 0.83 -15.49
N SER A 175 5.02 1.67 -14.45
CA SER A 175 6.26 1.97 -13.71
C SER A 175 6.76 0.83 -12.82
N ASN A 176 5.92 -0.17 -12.52
CA ASN A 176 6.31 -1.34 -11.72
C ASN A 176 7.42 -2.19 -12.39
N SER A 177 7.53 -2.11 -13.71
CA SER A 177 8.60 -2.78 -14.48
C SER A 177 9.91 -1.96 -14.57
N ASN A 178 9.90 -0.70 -14.14
CA ASN A 178 11.06 0.18 -14.27
C ASN A 178 12.13 -0.12 -13.21
N GLN A 179 13.19 -0.83 -13.65
CA GLN A 179 14.32 -1.25 -12.79
C GLN A 179 15.25 -0.10 -12.35
N LYS A 180 15.04 1.13 -12.81
CA LYS A 180 15.78 2.31 -12.32
C LYS A 180 15.50 2.59 -10.84
N TYR A 181 14.33 2.20 -10.35
CA TYR A 181 14.00 2.31 -8.94
C TYR A 181 14.66 1.18 -8.14
N LYS A 182 15.41 1.53 -7.10
CA LYS A 182 16.18 0.58 -6.27
C LYS A 182 15.30 -0.54 -5.67
N ARG A 183 14.05 -0.24 -5.31
CA ARG A 183 13.09 -1.23 -4.81
C ARG A 183 12.69 -2.23 -5.90
N ASN A 184 12.38 -1.76 -7.11
CA ASN A 184 12.06 -2.64 -8.23
C ASN A 184 13.23 -3.56 -8.58
N PHE A 185 14.47 -3.06 -8.50
CA PHE A 185 15.67 -3.87 -8.70
C PHE A 185 15.78 -4.98 -7.64
N ILE A 186 15.55 -4.65 -6.36
CA ILE A 186 15.54 -5.65 -5.28
C ILE A 186 14.45 -6.70 -5.54
N ARG A 187 13.22 -6.28 -5.83
CA ARG A 187 12.07 -7.15 -6.10
C ARG A 187 12.30 -8.11 -7.25
N HIS A 188 12.78 -7.59 -8.39
CA HIS A 188 12.83 -8.35 -9.64
C HIS A 188 14.16 -9.02 -9.92
N LYS A 189 15.23 -8.67 -9.21
CA LYS A 189 16.57 -9.24 -9.40
C LYS A 189 17.14 -9.87 -8.16
N ILE A 190 17.24 -9.11 -7.07
CA ILE A 190 17.99 -9.59 -5.90
C ILE A 190 17.20 -10.67 -5.12
N ILE A 191 15.93 -10.43 -4.82
CA ILE A 191 15.12 -11.43 -4.10
C ILE A 191 15.05 -12.76 -4.86
N PRO A 192 14.79 -12.80 -6.18
CA PRO A 192 14.82 -14.06 -6.93
C PRO A 192 16.16 -14.80 -6.85
N LEU A 193 17.30 -14.10 -6.97
CA LEU A 193 18.62 -14.71 -6.81
C LEU A 193 18.85 -15.26 -5.39
N LEU A 194 18.40 -14.56 -4.36
CA LEU A 194 18.49 -15.06 -2.98
C LEU A 194 17.59 -16.27 -2.76
N GLN A 195 16.45 -16.36 -3.45
CA GLN A 195 15.55 -17.51 -3.39
C GLN A 195 16.15 -18.79 -4.02
N GLU A 196 17.11 -18.66 -4.94
CA GLU A 196 17.87 -19.82 -5.46
C GLU A 196 18.73 -20.46 -4.35
N ILE A 197 19.21 -19.65 -3.39
CA ILE A 197 20.01 -20.12 -2.25
C ILE A 197 19.09 -20.55 -1.08
N ASN A 198 18.08 -19.74 -0.78
CA ASN A 198 17.10 -19.99 0.28
C ASN A 198 15.69 -19.66 -0.23
N PRO A 199 14.88 -20.65 -0.63
CA PRO A 199 13.51 -20.45 -1.06
C PRO A 199 12.65 -19.64 -0.07
N ASN A 200 12.96 -19.72 1.22
CA ASN A 200 12.25 -19.04 2.31
C ASN A 200 12.92 -17.71 2.73
N VAL A 201 13.71 -17.07 1.86
CA VAL A 201 14.45 -15.84 2.19
C VAL A 201 13.53 -14.71 2.64
N LYS A 202 12.31 -14.61 2.10
CA LYS A 202 11.34 -13.59 2.53
C LYS A 202 10.90 -13.80 3.97
N ASP A 203 10.71 -15.06 4.39
CA ASP A 203 10.37 -15.42 5.77
C ASP A 203 11.52 -15.09 6.71
N ALA A 204 12.75 -15.42 6.30
CA ALA A 204 13.95 -15.07 7.05
C ALA A 204 14.10 -13.56 7.24
N LEU A 205 13.87 -12.75 6.19
CA LEU A 205 13.92 -11.28 6.26
C LEU A 205 12.79 -10.70 7.13
N ASN A 206 11.61 -11.30 7.11
CA ASN A 206 10.46 -10.84 7.90
C ASN A 206 10.53 -11.28 9.38
N SER A 207 11.43 -12.19 9.73
CA SER A 207 11.64 -12.66 11.11
C SER A 207 12.70 -11.85 11.88
N LEU A 208 13.41 -10.94 11.24
CA LEU A 208 14.40 -10.05 11.85
C LEU A 208 13.72 -8.94 12.66
#